data_3879be67fef965cd9f5de982a218d8bc
#
_entry.id   3879be67fef965cd9f5de982a218d8bc
#
_cell.length_a   1.000
_cell.length_b   1.000
_cell.length_c   1.000
_cell.angle_alpha   90.00
_cell.angle_beta   90.00
_cell.angle_gamma   90.00
#
_symmetry.space_group_name_H-M   'P 1'
#
loop_
_entity.id
_entity.type
_entity.pdbx_description
1 polymer ?
#
loop_
_entity_poly.entity_id
_entity_poly.type
_entity_poly.pdbx_seq_one_letter_code
_entity_poly.pdbx_strand_id
1 'polypeptide(L)'
;MRPIRCLAFLVLSLVFAGCGEGVDREPAVAISTSPPPVVKPRVALVMKTLTNPFFVEMEKGARKAEIELGIELIVKTAAQETSFEQQVSIVEDLVQNKRADALVIAPANAHHLIPAVRKARDAGIPVVIIDARLDATQLAVADLAGLPFISVDNEKGAYLAVKALSAGIEVPTTAAILEGIRSAENAQARKQGAERAFSENTAIRVVASETANWKIDEAYEVTRKMFELHPGIGLLFAANDM
;
A
#
# COMPACT_ATOMS: atom_id res chain seq x y z
N MET A 1 85.88 -10.26 -54.35
CA MET A 1 86.76 -9.06 -54.57
C MET A 1 86.62 -8.12 -53.36
N ARG A 2 87.70 -8.06 -52.63
CA ARG A 2 88.35 -6.95 -51.90
C ARG A 2 87.49 -5.77 -51.35
N PRO A 3 88.00 -5.07 -50.31
CA PRO A 3 88.66 -5.49 -49.04
C PRO A 3 88.19 -4.64 -47.80
N ILE A 4 88.43 -5.19 -46.66
CA ILE A 4 89.19 -4.66 -45.48
C ILE A 4 89.26 -3.10 -45.30
N ARG A 5 88.87 -2.65 -44.09
CA ARG A 5 89.78 -1.83 -43.32
C ARG A 5 89.36 -1.74 -41.86
N CYS A 6 90.20 -2.27 -40.99
CA CYS A 6 90.33 -1.97 -39.60
C CYS A 6 90.55 -0.47 -39.31
N LEU A 7 90.03 0.03 -38.22
CA LEU A 7 90.82 0.96 -37.40
C LEU A 7 90.32 0.89 -35.92
N ALA A 8 91.27 0.57 -35.11
CA ALA A 8 91.13 0.63 -33.65
C ALA A 8 91.40 2.09 -33.19
N PHE A 9 90.93 2.43 -32.05
CA PHE A 9 91.42 3.43 -31.04
C PHE A 9 90.20 3.85 -30.21
N LEU A 10 90.17 4.08 -28.98
CA LEU A 10 91.04 4.36 -27.88
C LEU A 10 90.20 4.36 -26.61
N VAL A 11 90.66 3.76 -25.58
CA VAL A 11 90.06 3.81 -24.22
C VAL A 11 90.16 5.24 -23.68
N LEU A 12 89.06 5.80 -23.22
CA LEU A 12 89.09 6.94 -22.32
C LEU A 12 88.04 6.74 -21.21
N SER A 13 88.55 6.40 -20.06
CA SER A 13 87.79 6.30 -18.82
C SER A 13 87.45 7.70 -18.32
N LEU A 14 86.22 8.11 -18.33
CA LEU A 14 85.72 9.26 -17.57
C LEU A 14 84.77 8.81 -16.47
N VAL A 15 85.23 8.92 -15.24
CA VAL A 15 84.40 8.78 -14.06
C VAL A 15 83.53 10.04 -13.95
N PHE A 16 82.24 9.93 -14.15
CA PHE A 16 81.26 10.97 -13.78
C PHE A 16 80.53 10.52 -12.52
N ALA A 17 80.75 11.23 -11.43
CA ALA A 17 79.90 11.21 -10.29
C ALA A 17 78.57 11.86 -10.69
N GLY A 18 77.53 11.03 -10.96
CA GLY A 18 76.18 11.49 -11.24
C GLY A 18 75.38 11.59 -9.93
N CYS A 19 74.95 12.81 -9.64
CA CYS A 19 73.93 13.11 -8.63
C CYS A 19 72.65 12.30 -8.92
N GLY A 20 72.12 11.66 -7.88
CA GLY A 20 70.83 10.96 -7.98
C GLY A 20 69.72 11.96 -8.20
N GLU A 21 69.06 11.91 -9.35
CA GLU A 21 67.71 12.49 -9.55
C GLU A 21 66.72 11.56 -8.86
N GLY A 22 66.09 12.09 -7.82
CA GLY A 22 64.94 11.47 -7.19
C GLY A 22 63.80 11.36 -8.19
N VAL A 23 63.48 10.15 -8.59
CA VAL A 23 62.24 9.90 -9.29
C VAL A 23 61.12 10.15 -8.29
N ASP A 24 60.47 11.31 -8.42
CA ASP A 24 59.19 11.59 -7.75
C ASP A 24 58.19 10.54 -8.20
N ARG A 25 58.04 9.50 -7.35
CA ARG A 25 56.88 8.60 -7.49
C ARG A 25 55.65 9.41 -7.14
N GLU A 26 54.87 9.83 -8.16
CA GLU A 26 53.51 10.28 -7.92
C GLU A 26 52.83 9.32 -6.95
N PRO A 27 52.14 9.85 -5.90
CA PRO A 27 51.40 8.98 -4.99
C PRO A 27 50.33 8.26 -5.81
N ALA A 28 50.41 6.94 -5.83
CA ALA A 28 49.37 6.08 -6.41
C ALA A 28 48.03 6.53 -5.83
N VAL A 29 47.16 7.12 -6.66
CA VAL A 29 45.78 7.44 -6.29
C VAL A 29 45.14 6.12 -5.91
N ALA A 30 44.96 5.89 -4.61
CA ALA A 30 44.18 4.76 -4.13
C ALA A 30 42.75 4.95 -4.62
N ILE A 31 42.39 4.23 -5.66
CA ILE A 31 41.00 4.14 -6.12
C ILE A 31 40.26 3.46 -4.97
N SER A 32 39.57 4.24 -4.17
CA SER A 32 38.68 3.74 -3.15
C SER A 32 37.51 3.03 -3.88
N THR A 33 37.62 1.71 -4.00
CA THR A 33 36.54 0.86 -4.46
C THR A 33 35.56 0.65 -3.32
N SER A 34 34.87 1.74 -2.93
CA SER A 34 33.66 1.56 -2.14
C SER A 34 32.65 0.79 -3.00
N PRO A 35 32.02 -0.27 -2.47
CA PRO A 35 30.99 -0.98 -3.23
C PRO A 35 29.90 0.03 -3.66
N PRO A 36 29.31 -0.15 -4.85
CA PRO A 36 28.26 0.75 -5.31
C PRO A 36 27.15 0.80 -4.24
N PRO A 37 26.52 1.96 -4.03
CA PRO A 37 25.45 2.10 -3.06
C PRO A 37 24.35 1.09 -3.39
N VAL A 38 23.97 0.30 -2.39
CA VAL A 38 22.86 -0.64 -2.51
C VAL A 38 21.58 0.18 -2.67
N VAL A 39 21.05 0.20 -3.90
CA VAL A 39 19.77 0.87 -4.17
C VAL A 39 18.66 0.02 -3.58
N LYS A 40 17.96 0.55 -2.58
CA LYS A 40 16.82 -0.13 -1.96
C LYS A 40 15.62 -0.09 -2.90
N PRO A 41 14.88 -1.19 -3.05
CA PRO A 41 13.60 -1.16 -3.76
C PRO A 41 12.62 -0.18 -3.10
N ARG A 42 11.98 0.67 -3.90
CA ARG A 42 10.99 1.65 -3.44
C ARG A 42 9.60 1.04 -3.53
N VAL A 43 8.96 0.84 -2.39
CA VAL A 43 7.60 0.31 -2.32
C VAL A 43 6.65 1.42 -1.89
N ALA A 44 5.67 1.76 -2.71
CA ALA A 44 4.66 2.74 -2.34
C ALA A 44 3.44 2.05 -1.73
N LEU A 45 3.11 2.45 -0.50
CA LEU A 45 1.86 2.12 0.17
C LEU A 45 0.86 3.26 -0.05
N VAL A 46 -0.20 2.99 -0.82
CA VAL A 46 -1.26 3.96 -1.11
C VAL A 46 -2.50 3.58 -0.30
N MET A 47 -2.79 4.37 0.74
CA MET A 47 -3.93 4.16 1.63
C MET A 47 -5.04 5.19 1.37
N LYS A 48 -6.22 4.98 1.96
CA LYS A 48 -7.37 5.87 1.79
C LYS A 48 -7.14 7.21 2.51
N THR A 49 -6.73 7.18 3.78
CA THR A 49 -6.55 8.36 4.63
C THR A 49 -5.72 8.01 5.87
N LEU A 50 -5.27 9.03 6.62
CA LEU A 50 -4.71 8.86 7.97
C LEU A 50 -5.62 9.47 9.06
N THR A 51 -6.81 9.93 8.70
CA THR A 51 -7.80 10.38 9.72
C THR A 51 -8.48 9.22 10.41
N ASN A 52 -8.47 8.02 9.80
CA ASN A 52 -8.96 6.79 10.40
C ASN A 52 -7.80 6.07 11.12
N PRO A 53 -7.91 5.79 12.45
CA PRO A 53 -6.87 5.09 13.21
C PRO A 53 -6.43 3.74 12.64
N PHE A 54 -7.34 3.02 11.96
CA PHE A 54 -7.01 1.78 11.28
C PHE A 54 -5.84 1.91 10.29
N PHE A 55 -5.80 2.99 9.49
CA PHE A 55 -4.71 3.21 8.54
C PHE A 55 -3.43 3.70 9.22
N VAL A 56 -3.52 4.32 10.39
CA VAL A 56 -2.34 4.65 11.20
C VAL A 56 -1.65 3.37 11.68
N GLU A 57 -2.42 2.39 12.15
CA GLU A 57 -1.86 1.08 12.54
C GLU A 57 -1.32 0.29 11.33
N MET A 58 -1.98 0.40 10.18
CA MET A 58 -1.48 -0.19 8.92
C MET A 58 -0.12 0.42 8.53
N GLU A 59 0.04 1.75 8.63
CA GLU A 59 1.33 2.40 8.38
C GLU A 59 2.41 1.91 9.33
N LYS A 60 2.13 1.78 10.63
CA LYS A 60 3.09 1.24 11.60
C LYS A 60 3.57 -0.16 11.22
N GLY A 61 2.65 -1.02 10.78
CA GLY A 61 2.99 -2.35 10.27
C GLY A 61 3.89 -2.29 9.04
N ALA A 62 3.59 -1.38 8.11
CA ALA A 62 4.38 -1.19 6.90
C ALA A 62 5.80 -0.63 7.21
N ARG A 63 5.92 0.29 8.18
CA ARG A 63 7.22 0.80 8.66
C ARG A 63 8.08 -0.31 9.28
N LYS A 64 7.45 -1.23 10.00
CA LYS A 64 8.16 -2.40 10.52
C LYS A 64 8.69 -3.28 9.37
N ALA A 65 7.86 -3.56 8.38
CA ALA A 65 8.26 -4.30 7.19
C ALA A 65 9.37 -3.59 6.39
N GLU A 66 9.36 -2.25 6.30
CA GLU A 66 10.42 -1.43 5.68
C GLU A 66 11.79 -1.76 6.28
N ILE A 67 11.85 -1.81 7.62
CA ILE A 67 13.10 -2.12 8.36
C ILE A 67 13.51 -3.58 8.13
N GLU A 68 12.56 -4.50 8.27
CA GLU A 68 12.83 -5.95 8.19
C GLU A 68 13.27 -6.38 6.78
N LEU A 69 12.70 -5.76 5.74
CA LEU A 69 12.97 -6.11 4.34
C LEU A 69 14.06 -5.24 3.69
N GLY A 70 14.53 -4.20 4.37
CA GLY A 70 15.55 -3.30 3.83
C GLY A 70 15.10 -2.52 2.58
N ILE A 71 13.82 -2.23 2.46
CA ILE A 71 13.22 -1.44 1.37
C ILE A 71 13.15 0.05 1.73
N GLU A 72 12.77 0.90 0.78
CA GLU A 72 12.35 2.29 0.99
C GLU A 72 10.83 2.36 0.88
N LEU A 73 10.14 2.72 1.97
CA LEU A 73 8.69 2.82 2.00
C LEU A 73 8.22 4.25 1.71
N ILE A 74 7.42 4.41 0.67
CA ILE A 74 6.75 5.66 0.30
C ILE A 74 5.29 5.56 0.69
N VAL A 75 4.87 6.28 1.74
CA VAL A 75 3.47 6.32 2.17
C VAL A 75 2.75 7.47 1.50
N LYS A 76 1.61 7.18 0.87
CA LYS A 76 0.72 8.14 0.23
C LYS A 76 -0.71 7.89 0.68
N THR A 77 -1.44 8.97 0.94
CA THR A 77 -2.85 8.91 1.33
C THR A 77 -3.64 10.02 0.66
N ALA A 78 -4.92 9.77 0.44
CA ALA A 78 -5.87 10.81 0.12
C ALA A 78 -6.33 11.55 1.38
N ALA A 79 -7.08 12.64 1.23
CA ALA A 79 -7.53 13.46 2.34
C ALA A 79 -8.62 12.77 3.18
N GLN A 80 -9.50 12.01 2.52
CA GLN A 80 -10.62 11.28 3.14
C GLN A 80 -10.82 9.93 2.47
N GLU A 81 -11.53 9.01 3.13
CA GLU A 81 -11.86 7.70 2.57
C GLU A 81 -12.69 7.77 1.28
N THR A 82 -13.41 8.87 1.07
CA THR A 82 -14.23 9.13 -0.13
C THR A 82 -13.51 9.94 -1.22
N SER A 83 -12.22 10.25 -1.06
CA SER A 83 -11.44 11.02 -2.05
C SER A 83 -10.89 10.12 -3.16
N PHE A 84 -11.78 9.51 -3.94
CA PHE A 84 -11.46 8.48 -4.93
C PHE A 84 -10.53 8.98 -6.02
N GLU A 85 -10.83 10.14 -6.62
CA GLU A 85 -10.06 10.76 -7.70
C GLU A 85 -8.66 11.16 -7.23
N GLN A 86 -8.54 11.61 -5.97
CA GLN A 86 -7.23 11.93 -5.39
C GLN A 86 -6.39 10.66 -5.27
N GLN A 87 -6.97 9.54 -4.86
CA GLN A 87 -6.25 8.27 -4.79
C GLN A 87 -5.80 7.79 -6.18
N VAL A 88 -6.64 7.94 -7.21
CA VAL A 88 -6.29 7.66 -8.60
C VAL A 88 -5.10 8.51 -9.04
N SER A 89 -5.16 9.83 -8.81
CA SER A 89 -4.08 10.77 -9.16
C SER A 89 -2.75 10.43 -8.49
N ILE A 90 -2.79 9.97 -7.23
CA ILE A 90 -1.60 9.52 -6.50
C ILE A 90 -0.96 8.30 -7.19
N VAL A 91 -1.76 7.30 -7.55
CA VAL A 91 -1.24 6.11 -8.24
C VAL A 91 -0.67 6.47 -9.60
N GLU A 92 -1.37 7.30 -10.36
CA GLU A 92 -0.89 7.77 -11.67
C GLU A 92 0.43 8.55 -11.57
N ASP A 93 0.57 9.45 -10.60
CA ASP A 93 1.82 10.18 -10.35
C ASP A 93 2.99 9.23 -10.03
N LEU A 94 2.77 8.24 -9.17
CA LEU A 94 3.79 7.23 -8.82
C LEU A 94 4.26 6.45 -10.05
N VAL A 95 3.33 6.08 -10.94
CA VAL A 95 3.62 5.33 -12.16
C VAL A 95 4.32 6.20 -13.20
N GLN A 96 3.75 7.36 -13.55
CA GLN A 96 4.25 8.24 -14.60
C GLN A 96 5.64 8.78 -14.30
N ASN A 97 5.90 9.15 -13.05
CA ASN A 97 7.17 9.70 -12.61
C ASN A 97 8.16 8.65 -12.09
N LYS A 98 7.84 7.36 -12.26
CA LYS A 98 8.71 6.23 -11.84
C LYS A 98 9.20 6.37 -10.39
N ARG A 99 8.29 6.76 -9.49
CA ARG A 99 8.63 7.02 -8.09
C ARG A 99 8.59 5.78 -7.21
N ALA A 100 8.03 4.68 -7.71
CA ALA A 100 7.95 3.41 -6.99
C ALA A 100 8.28 2.25 -7.91
N ASP A 101 8.90 1.22 -7.33
CA ASP A 101 9.26 -0.02 -8.02
C ASP A 101 8.19 -1.10 -7.78
N ALA A 102 7.33 -0.92 -6.76
CA ALA A 102 6.15 -1.74 -6.48
C ALA A 102 5.06 -0.90 -5.79
N LEU A 103 3.79 -1.30 -5.93
CA LEU A 103 2.64 -0.66 -5.30
C LEU A 103 1.90 -1.62 -4.39
N VAL A 104 1.57 -1.17 -3.18
CA VAL A 104 0.63 -1.80 -2.26
C VAL A 104 -0.52 -0.82 -2.06
N ILE A 105 -1.74 -1.21 -2.42
CA ILE A 105 -2.88 -0.28 -2.50
C ILE A 105 -4.04 -0.79 -1.66
N ALA A 106 -4.57 0.06 -0.77
CA ALA A 106 -5.85 -0.11 -0.08
C ALA A 106 -6.91 0.73 -0.82
N PRO A 107 -7.72 0.14 -1.74
CA PRO A 107 -8.64 0.88 -2.58
C PRO A 107 -9.75 1.57 -1.79
N ALA A 108 -10.01 2.84 -2.08
CA ALA A 108 -11.14 3.58 -1.52
C ALA A 108 -12.47 3.24 -2.23
N ASN A 109 -12.39 2.73 -3.46
CA ASN A 109 -13.53 2.34 -4.30
C ASN A 109 -13.17 1.10 -5.13
N ALA A 110 -14.16 0.25 -5.39
CA ALA A 110 -13.95 -1.02 -6.11
C ALA A 110 -13.62 -0.84 -7.61
N HIS A 111 -13.86 0.33 -8.19
CA HIS A 111 -13.83 0.55 -9.65
C HIS A 111 -12.79 1.59 -10.10
N HIS A 112 -12.72 2.74 -9.44
CA HIS A 112 -12.01 3.93 -9.92
C HIS A 112 -10.50 3.71 -10.13
N LEU A 113 -9.88 2.83 -9.35
CA LEU A 113 -8.43 2.56 -9.44
C LEU A 113 -8.03 1.61 -10.56
N ILE A 114 -8.97 0.85 -11.15
CA ILE A 114 -8.65 -0.19 -12.14
C ILE A 114 -7.84 0.36 -13.32
N PRO A 115 -8.18 1.51 -13.93
CA PRO A 115 -7.38 2.08 -15.02
C PRO A 115 -5.96 2.45 -14.59
N ALA A 116 -5.77 2.99 -13.39
CA ALA A 116 -4.46 3.37 -12.87
C ALA A 116 -3.61 2.12 -12.52
N VAL A 117 -4.23 1.08 -11.97
CA VAL A 117 -3.59 -0.23 -11.72
C VAL A 117 -3.18 -0.88 -13.04
N ARG A 118 -4.01 -0.77 -14.11
CA ARG A 118 -3.63 -1.24 -15.45
C ARG A 118 -2.38 -0.53 -15.96
N LYS A 119 -2.32 0.80 -15.84
CA LYS A 119 -1.12 1.58 -16.23
C LYS A 119 0.12 1.14 -15.45
N ALA A 120 -0.01 0.83 -14.15
CA ALA A 120 1.10 0.32 -13.35
C ALA A 120 1.61 -1.03 -13.89
N ARG A 121 0.69 -1.97 -14.17
CA ARG A 121 1.02 -3.27 -14.75
C ARG A 121 1.69 -3.15 -16.13
N ASP A 122 1.17 -2.29 -17.00
CA ASP A 122 1.73 -2.02 -18.32
C ASP A 122 3.13 -1.40 -18.24
N ALA A 123 3.42 -0.64 -17.17
CA ALA A 123 4.74 -0.10 -16.86
C ALA A 123 5.69 -1.12 -16.18
N GLY A 124 5.25 -2.37 -15.98
CA GLY A 124 6.03 -3.41 -15.31
C GLY A 124 6.13 -3.28 -13.80
N ILE A 125 5.30 -2.43 -13.18
CA ILE A 125 5.26 -2.23 -11.72
C ILE A 125 4.33 -3.26 -11.10
N PRO A 126 4.82 -4.16 -10.23
CA PRO A 126 3.97 -5.11 -9.51
C PRO A 126 3.02 -4.38 -8.55
N VAL A 127 1.78 -4.88 -8.47
CA VAL A 127 0.72 -4.31 -7.63
C VAL A 127 0.14 -5.40 -6.73
N VAL A 128 0.00 -5.08 -5.44
CA VAL A 128 -0.72 -5.88 -4.44
C VAL A 128 -1.90 -5.06 -3.91
N ILE A 129 -3.07 -5.64 -3.88
CA ILE A 129 -4.27 -5.03 -3.31
C ILE A 129 -4.44 -5.51 -1.87
N ILE A 130 -4.74 -4.59 -0.96
CA ILE A 130 -4.97 -4.89 0.45
C ILE A 130 -6.28 -4.25 0.95
N ASP A 131 -6.77 -4.66 2.11
CA ASP A 131 -7.95 -4.13 2.80
C ASP A 131 -9.28 -4.37 2.05
N ALA A 132 -9.49 -3.74 0.89
CA ALA A 132 -10.72 -3.85 0.10
C ALA A 132 -10.42 -4.34 -1.32
N ARG A 133 -11.30 -5.19 -1.88
CA ARG A 133 -11.16 -5.73 -3.24
C ARG A 133 -11.48 -4.68 -4.29
N LEU A 134 -10.84 -4.82 -5.44
CA LEU A 134 -11.32 -4.25 -6.69
C LEU A 134 -12.36 -5.20 -7.33
N ASP A 135 -13.26 -4.66 -8.14
CA ASP A 135 -14.32 -5.42 -8.80
C ASP A 135 -13.73 -6.50 -9.72
N ALA A 136 -14.07 -7.76 -9.44
CA ALA A 136 -13.49 -8.92 -10.12
C ALA A 136 -13.85 -8.96 -11.62
N THR A 137 -15.06 -8.51 -11.97
CA THR A 137 -15.52 -8.48 -13.36
C THR A 137 -14.74 -7.45 -14.17
N GLN A 138 -14.57 -6.25 -13.60
CA GLN A 138 -13.80 -5.20 -14.26
C GLN A 138 -12.30 -5.51 -14.31
N LEU A 139 -11.75 -6.17 -13.28
CA LEU A 139 -10.38 -6.67 -13.32
C LEU A 139 -10.18 -7.69 -14.45
N ALA A 140 -11.14 -8.59 -14.67
CA ALA A 140 -11.06 -9.54 -15.77
C ALA A 140 -11.12 -8.84 -17.14
N VAL A 141 -12.02 -7.86 -17.33
CA VAL A 141 -12.11 -7.05 -18.54
C VAL A 141 -10.82 -6.25 -18.79
N ALA A 142 -10.19 -5.76 -17.73
CA ALA A 142 -8.93 -5.02 -17.81
C ALA A 142 -7.67 -5.91 -17.93
N ASP A 143 -7.83 -7.23 -18.07
CA ASP A 143 -6.71 -8.19 -18.07
C ASP A 143 -5.82 -8.09 -16.81
N LEU A 144 -6.47 -7.89 -15.67
CA LEU A 144 -5.85 -7.76 -14.34
C LEU A 144 -6.29 -8.90 -13.40
N ALA A 145 -6.87 -9.97 -13.95
CA ALA A 145 -7.24 -11.13 -13.14
C ALA A 145 -6.01 -11.72 -12.43
N GLY A 146 -6.19 -12.14 -11.17
CA GLY A 146 -5.11 -12.74 -10.39
C GLY A 146 -4.18 -11.76 -9.69
N LEU A 147 -4.53 -10.46 -9.58
CA LEU A 147 -3.80 -9.55 -8.70
C LEU A 147 -3.81 -10.10 -7.26
N PRO A 148 -2.65 -10.15 -6.58
CA PRO A 148 -2.59 -10.55 -5.18
C PRO A 148 -3.49 -9.66 -4.32
N PHE A 149 -4.26 -10.30 -3.44
CA PHE A 149 -5.14 -9.62 -2.49
C PHE A 149 -4.94 -10.16 -1.08
N ILE A 150 -4.78 -9.26 -0.11
CA ILE A 150 -4.59 -9.58 1.29
C ILE A 150 -5.56 -8.74 2.12
N SER A 151 -6.44 -9.41 2.87
CA SER A 151 -7.38 -8.78 3.78
C SER A 151 -7.83 -9.78 4.85
N VAL A 152 -8.67 -9.30 5.78
CA VAL A 152 -9.43 -10.14 6.70
C VAL A 152 -10.73 -10.60 6.04
N ASP A 153 -11.37 -11.65 6.59
CA ASP A 153 -12.71 -12.04 6.20
C ASP A 153 -13.74 -11.11 6.85
N ASN A 154 -14.08 -10.04 6.11
CA ASN A 154 -14.95 -8.98 6.57
C ASN A 154 -16.38 -9.43 6.84
N GLU A 155 -16.92 -10.36 6.03
CA GLU A 155 -18.24 -10.92 6.21
C GLU A 155 -18.30 -11.76 7.48
N LYS A 156 -17.35 -12.68 7.64
CA LYS A 156 -17.28 -13.53 8.82
C LYS A 156 -17.05 -12.73 10.10
N GLY A 157 -16.18 -11.69 10.05
CA GLY A 157 -15.93 -10.82 11.20
C GLY A 157 -17.20 -10.12 11.67
N ALA A 158 -17.94 -9.51 10.76
CA ALA A 158 -19.23 -8.86 11.07
C ALA A 158 -20.28 -9.85 11.55
N TYR A 159 -20.38 -11.02 10.91
CA TYR A 159 -21.26 -12.09 11.33
C TYR A 159 -20.99 -12.50 12.78
N LEU A 160 -19.74 -12.76 13.15
CA LEU A 160 -19.36 -13.15 14.51
C LEU A 160 -19.63 -12.04 15.54
N ALA A 161 -19.39 -10.76 15.19
CA ALA A 161 -19.67 -9.64 16.05
C ALA A 161 -21.17 -9.53 16.35
N VAL A 162 -22.02 -9.64 15.32
CA VAL A 162 -23.49 -9.61 15.50
C VAL A 162 -24.01 -10.85 16.23
N LYS A 163 -23.44 -12.03 15.98
CA LYS A 163 -23.79 -13.23 16.78
C LYS A 163 -23.51 -13.04 18.25
N ALA A 164 -22.38 -12.41 18.60
CA ALA A 164 -22.07 -12.08 20.00
C ALA A 164 -23.02 -11.02 20.56
N LEU A 165 -23.32 -9.94 19.77
CA LEU A 165 -24.26 -8.89 20.15
C LEU A 165 -25.68 -9.42 20.40
N SER A 166 -26.12 -10.37 19.59
CA SER A 166 -27.48 -10.92 19.62
C SER A 166 -27.63 -12.20 20.50
N ALA A 167 -26.53 -12.61 21.17
CA ALA A 167 -26.55 -13.80 22.02
C ALA A 167 -27.51 -13.62 23.20
N GLY A 168 -28.41 -14.57 23.41
CA GLY A 168 -29.40 -14.57 24.52
C GLY A 168 -30.58 -13.61 24.30
N ILE A 169 -30.75 -13.03 23.12
CA ILE A 169 -31.95 -12.25 22.79
C ILE A 169 -33.09 -13.23 22.43
N GLU A 170 -34.08 -13.29 23.31
CA GLU A 170 -35.27 -14.17 23.17
C GLU A 170 -36.56 -13.38 23.05
N VAL A 171 -36.54 -12.08 23.30
CA VAL A 171 -37.70 -11.18 23.20
C VAL A 171 -37.67 -10.37 21.92
N PRO A 172 -38.84 -9.99 21.36
CA PRO A 172 -38.91 -9.17 20.17
C PRO A 172 -38.07 -7.89 20.31
N THR A 173 -37.03 -7.78 19.50
CA THR A 173 -36.06 -6.69 19.55
C THR A 173 -35.84 -6.12 18.15
N THR A 174 -35.71 -4.80 18.02
CA THR A 174 -35.38 -4.16 16.77
C THR A 174 -33.89 -3.83 16.71
N ALA A 175 -33.32 -3.99 15.51
CA ALA A 175 -31.92 -3.73 15.23
C ALA A 175 -31.74 -2.71 14.11
N ALA A 176 -30.60 -2.03 14.10
CA ALA A 176 -30.19 -1.18 13.00
C ALA A 176 -28.75 -1.49 12.58
N ILE A 177 -28.43 -1.14 11.33
CA ILE A 177 -27.11 -1.29 10.75
C ILE A 177 -26.62 0.09 10.29
N LEU A 178 -25.49 0.54 10.83
CA LEU A 178 -24.76 1.70 10.34
C LEU A 178 -23.70 1.21 9.36
N GLU A 179 -23.97 1.40 8.07
CA GLU A 179 -23.14 0.91 6.99
C GLU A 179 -21.89 1.78 6.79
N GLY A 180 -20.86 1.20 6.15
CA GLY A 180 -19.73 1.95 5.61
C GLY A 180 -20.01 2.53 4.22
N ILE A 181 -18.94 2.83 3.48
CA ILE A 181 -19.03 3.32 2.09
C ILE A 181 -19.65 2.24 1.19
N ARG A 182 -20.83 2.49 0.63
CA ARG A 182 -21.57 1.51 -0.18
C ARG A 182 -20.84 1.01 -1.43
N SER A 183 -19.89 1.77 -1.96
CA SER A 183 -19.05 1.37 -3.10
C SER A 183 -17.77 0.62 -2.70
N ALA A 184 -17.53 0.39 -1.41
CA ALA A 184 -16.39 -0.38 -0.91
C ALA A 184 -16.81 -1.83 -0.60
N GLU A 185 -16.09 -2.79 -1.17
CA GLU A 185 -16.40 -4.21 -1.05
C GLU A 185 -16.42 -4.67 0.41
N ASN A 186 -15.43 -4.27 1.21
CA ASN A 186 -15.36 -4.63 2.61
C ASN A 186 -16.53 -4.08 3.46
N ALA A 187 -17.10 -2.92 3.09
CA ALA A 187 -18.30 -2.40 3.74
C ALA A 187 -19.53 -3.25 3.40
N GLN A 188 -19.67 -3.65 2.14
CA GLN A 188 -20.76 -4.53 1.71
C GLN A 188 -20.65 -5.92 2.38
N ALA A 189 -19.46 -6.49 2.44
CA ALA A 189 -19.22 -7.77 3.10
C ALA A 189 -19.59 -7.72 4.59
N ARG A 190 -19.20 -6.65 5.30
CA ARG A 190 -19.59 -6.47 6.72
C ARG A 190 -21.11 -6.33 6.89
N LYS A 191 -21.77 -5.56 6.02
CA LYS A 191 -23.23 -5.47 6.02
C LYS A 191 -23.88 -6.84 5.82
N GLN A 192 -23.46 -7.61 4.82
CA GLN A 192 -23.99 -8.95 4.53
C GLN A 192 -23.80 -9.90 5.73
N GLY A 193 -22.64 -9.88 6.36
CA GLY A 193 -22.38 -10.66 7.56
C GLY A 193 -23.29 -10.28 8.71
N ALA A 194 -23.53 -8.98 8.93
CA ALA A 194 -24.43 -8.50 9.96
C ALA A 194 -25.90 -8.87 9.68
N GLU A 195 -26.39 -8.66 8.45
CA GLU A 195 -27.74 -9.03 8.02
C GLU A 195 -27.99 -10.53 8.18
N ARG A 196 -27.04 -11.36 7.75
CA ARG A 196 -27.13 -12.81 7.93
C ARG A 196 -27.26 -13.19 9.41
N ALA A 197 -26.40 -12.65 10.26
CA ALA A 197 -26.42 -12.98 11.69
C ALA A 197 -27.70 -12.53 12.39
N PHE A 198 -28.24 -11.33 12.08
CA PHE A 198 -29.52 -10.89 12.59
C PHE A 198 -30.67 -11.76 12.10
N SER A 199 -30.69 -12.17 10.84
CA SER A 199 -31.75 -12.99 10.26
C SER A 199 -31.85 -14.40 10.86
N GLU A 200 -30.79 -14.92 11.45
CA GLU A 200 -30.76 -16.22 12.11
C GLU A 200 -31.46 -16.20 13.51
N ASN A 201 -31.76 -15.00 14.06
CA ASN A 201 -32.53 -14.87 15.30
C ASN A 201 -33.88 -14.25 14.99
N THR A 202 -34.92 -15.08 15.03
CA THR A 202 -36.30 -14.70 14.70
C THR A 202 -36.92 -13.66 15.65
N ALA A 203 -36.32 -13.44 16.83
CA ALA A 203 -36.73 -12.39 17.75
C ALA A 203 -36.19 -11.01 17.32
N ILE A 204 -35.25 -10.96 16.37
CA ILE A 204 -34.62 -9.70 15.95
C ILE A 204 -35.13 -9.28 14.56
N ARG A 205 -35.52 -8.00 14.46
CA ARG A 205 -35.95 -7.41 13.19
C ARG A 205 -35.11 -6.16 12.89
N VAL A 206 -34.37 -6.18 11.79
CA VAL A 206 -33.65 -4.99 11.29
C VAL A 206 -34.68 -3.98 10.76
N VAL A 207 -34.71 -2.78 11.30
CA VAL A 207 -35.67 -1.70 10.97
C VAL A 207 -35.02 -0.56 10.18
N ALA A 208 -33.69 -0.44 10.22
CA ALA A 208 -32.95 0.60 9.49
C ALA A 208 -31.54 0.06 9.09
N SER A 209 -31.09 0.47 7.92
CA SER A 209 -29.75 0.21 7.43
C SER A 209 -29.30 1.39 6.58
N GLU A 210 -28.41 2.24 7.12
CA GLU A 210 -28.02 3.50 6.52
C GLU A 210 -26.50 3.67 6.51
N THR A 211 -25.99 4.35 5.48
CA THR A 211 -24.56 4.62 5.36
C THR A 211 -24.17 5.91 6.09
N ALA A 212 -23.02 5.86 6.74
CA ALA A 212 -22.32 7.03 7.28
C ALA A 212 -20.94 7.25 6.62
N ASN A 213 -20.68 6.58 5.51
CA ASN A 213 -19.45 6.73 4.70
C ASN A 213 -18.14 6.67 5.52
N TRP A 214 -18.16 5.96 6.65
CA TRP A 214 -17.06 5.89 7.64
C TRP A 214 -16.60 7.28 8.13
N LYS A 215 -17.54 8.20 8.31
CA LYS A 215 -17.30 9.54 8.86
C LYS A 215 -18.03 9.72 10.17
N ILE A 216 -17.32 10.22 11.19
CA ILE A 216 -17.84 10.41 12.53
C ILE A 216 -19.04 11.36 12.57
N ASP A 217 -18.95 12.49 11.88
CA ASP A 217 -20.00 13.50 11.77
C ASP A 217 -21.26 12.96 11.07
N GLU A 218 -21.09 12.25 9.95
CA GLU A 218 -22.20 11.58 9.25
C GLU A 218 -22.81 10.48 10.13
N ALA A 219 -21.97 9.68 10.82
CA ALA A 219 -22.43 8.62 11.71
C ALA A 219 -23.30 9.16 12.84
N TYR A 220 -22.92 10.28 13.45
CA TYR A 220 -23.72 10.94 14.48
C TYR A 220 -25.10 11.35 13.94
N GLU A 221 -25.15 12.07 12.81
CA GLU A 221 -26.41 12.56 12.25
C GLU A 221 -27.32 11.43 11.74
N VAL A 222 -26.75 10.43 11.08
CA VAL A 222 -27.50 9.27 10.59
C VAL A 222 -28.07 8.48 11.76
N THR A 223 -27.25 8.17 12.76
CA THR A 223 -27.69 7.40 13.94
C THR A 223 -28.76 8.16 14.71
N ARG A 224 -28.62 9.47 14.92
CA ARG A 224 -29.65 10.30 15.54
C ARG A 224 -31.00 10.19 14.82
N LYS A 225 -31.00 10.30 13.49
CA LYS A 225 -32.21 10.14 12.66
C LYS A 225 -32.80 8.74 12.75
N MET A 226 -31.96 7.70 12.76
CA MET A 226 -32.44 6.31 12.91
C MET A 226 -33.17 6.12 14.23
N PHE A 227 -32.64 6.64 15.34
CA PHE A 227 -33.30 6.55 16.66
C PHE A 227 -34.56 7.44 16.75
N GLU A 228 -34.61 8.60 16.07
CA GLU A 228 -35.80 9.41 15.99
C GLU A 228 -36.95 8.74 15.24
N LEU A 229 -36.62 8.08 14.11
CA LEU A 229 -37.60 7.36 13.27
C LEU A 229 -38.01 6.00 13.87
N HIS A 230 -37.10 5.39 14.61
CA HIS A 230 -37.27 4.07 15.22
C HIS A 230 -36.85 4.08 16.70
N PRO A 231 -37.64 4.73 17.61
CA PRO A 231 -37.23 4.91 19.00
C PRO A 231 -37.10 3.60 19.80
N GLY A 232 -37.52 2.46 19.21
CA GLY A 232 -37.40 1.13 19.82
C GLY A 232 -36.16 0.35 19.42
N ILE A 233 -35.18 0.94 18.72
CA ILE A 233 -33.94 0.24 18.38
C ILE A 233 -33.21 -0.18 19.65
N GLY A 234 -33.07 -1.51 19.84
CA GLY A 234 -32.36 -2.10 20.97
C GLY A 234 -30.94 -2.56 20.63
N LEU A 235 -30.64 -2.76 19.35
CA LEU A 235 -29.32 -3.20 18.88
C LEU A 235 -28.86 -2.32 17.71
N LEU A 236 -27.58 -1.94 17.73
CA LEU A 236 -26.95 -1.22 16.63
C LEU A 236 -25.63 -1.91 16.27
N PHE A 237 -25.50 -2.34 15.01
CA PHE A 237 -24.24 -2.75 14.45
C PHE A 237 -23.65 -1.59 13.64
N ALA A 238 -22.40 -1.24 13.89
CA ALA A 238 -21.63 -0.29 13.07
C ALA A 238 -20.52 -1.03 12.30
N ALA A 239 -20.37 -0.69 11.03
CA ALA A 239 -19.42 -1.37 10.15
C ALA A 239 -17.94 -1.08 10.47
N ASN A 240 -17.65 -0.05 11.28
CA ASN A 240 -16.34 0.25 11.84
C ASN A 240 -16.50 0.97 13.21
N ASP A 241 -15.39 1.35 13.80
CA ASP A 241 -15.26 1.96 15.13
C ASP A 241 -15.10 3.50 15.11
N MET A 242 -15.47 4.14 14.02
CA MET A 242 -15.42 5.61 13.83
C MET A 242 -16.71 6.29 14.23
#